data_06cbe9457282e01e1778c8331bc86d7c
#
_entry.id   06cbe9457282e01e1778c8331bc86d7c
#
_cell.length_a   1.000
_cell.length_b   1.000
_cell.length_c   1.000
_cell.angle_alpha   90.00
_cell.angle_beta   90.00
_cell.angle_gamma   90.00
#
_symmetry.space_group_name_H-M   'P 1'
#
loop_
_entity.id
_entity.type
_entity.pdbx_description
1 polymer ?
#
loop_
_entity_poly.entity_id
_entity_poly.type
_entity_poly.pdbx_seq_one_letter_code
_entity_poly.pdbx_strand_id
1 'polypeptide(L)'
;MRFGWRKEVARRPWRLSVKLLIVSSVATVIGFSAICANVMLDMRRGEEALARQMLENLASGVDSDISRNIELYDLSLRAAASGMILPEIKQVSKPILHLILFDRAAGAKHFGALQVFDAAGWLTIDASTLDPRPENRGDEEYFRVHRDNPDSGLFISKPMLHRGAYAIVLSRRITGEDGSFLGVVAGSIRFSYFHDLFGRLSLGPDDTITVLRRDRTIIMRRPFDLEIIGRNLPDRTNWNPANMNSGWYAGAGPVDPIPRLWVRHNGTGPLIVVVGKSLESILNLWRTEAIRIAAIMAALILFVLGVTLFLAREIGRRAQAEDKLEELATTDALTGLTNRRKFDTSIDVEWRRATRQKTAVALLMIDADHFKVYNDTFGHQAGDEVLIGIAICISDSLRRAGDCAARYGGEEFAVLLPTFSAEQALDVAESIRKKVEQWSEHTSVSIGVASLTPDVDLKWSELVGAADKALYAAKAGGRNRCAVASVPKLSLVA
;
A
#
# COMPACT_ATOMS: atom_id res chain seq x y z
N MET A 1 21.08 -47.03 -20.13
CA MET A 1 21.89 -45.97 -19.48
C MET A 1 21.64 -44.65 -20.16
N ARG A 2 21.09 -43.66 -19.46
CA ARG A 2 20.77 -42.34 -20.01
C ARG A 2 22.09 -41.55 -20.11
N PHE A 3 22.61 -41.35 -21.28
CA PHE A 3 23.75 -40.46 -21.53
C PHE A 3 23.31 -39.01 -21.40
N GLY A 4 23.66 -38.42 -20.27
CA GLY A 4 23.48 -37.00 -20.03
C GLY A 4 24.58 -36.20 -20.72
N TRP A 5 24.31 -35.72 -21.89
CA TRP A 5 25.09 -34.63 -22.46
C TRP A 5 24.94 -33.42 -21.52
N ARG A 6 26.01 -33.00 -20.87
CA ARG A 6 26.05 -31.69 -20.21
C ARG A 6 25.92 -30.64 -21.30
N LYS A 7 24.64 -30.30 -21.66
CA LYS A 7 24.39 -29.02 -22.30
C LYS A 7 24.81 -27.95 -21.28
N GLU A 8 25.89 -27.23 -21.57
CA GLU A 8 26.12 -25.94 -20.94
C GLU A 8 24.81 -25.20 -21.04
N VAL A 9 24.19 -24.91 -19.86
CA VAL A 9 22.92 -24.22 -19.74
C VAL A 9 23.18 -22.79 -20.16
N ALA A 10 23.21 -22.53 -21.47
CA ALA A 10 23.01 -21.20 -21.98
C ALA A 10 21.76 -20.67 -21.26
N ARG A 11 21.93 -19.63 -20.45
CA ARG A 11 20.85 -19.03 -19.65
C ARG A 11 19.71 -18.76 -20.60
N ARG A 12 18.68 -19.61 -20.57
CA ARG A 12 17.55 -19.57 -21.50
C ARG A 12 16.93 -18.17 -21.44
N PRO A 13 16.92 -17.39 -22.52
CA PRO A 13 16.54 -15.96 -22.50
C PRO A 13 15.12 -15.74 -21.98
N TRP A 14 14.20 -16.71 -22.21
CA TRP A 14 12.83 -16.64 -21.72
C TRP A 14 12.70 -16.61 -20.18
N ARG A 15 13.66 -17.24 -19.44
CA ARG A 15 13.69 -17.19 -17.97
C ARG A 15 14.00 -15.78 -17.46
N LEU A 16 14.79 -15.01 -18.20
CA LEU A 16 15.06 -13.61 -17.88
C LEU A 16 13.80 -12.76 -18.12
N SER A 17 13.09 -12.97 -19.23
CA SER A 17 11.86 -12.27 -19.57
C SER A 17 10.76 -12.51 -18.53
N VAL A 18 10.59 -13.75 -18.06
CA VAL A 18 9.64 -14.07 -16.99
C VAL A 18 10.03 -13.42 -15.67
N LYS A 19 11.30 -13.38 -15.30
CA LYS A 19 11.77 -12.69 -14.09
C LYS A 19 11.51 -11.19 -14.17
N LEU A 20 11.80 -10.57 -15.30
CA LEU A 20 11.53 -9.13 -15.51
C LEU A 20 10.03 -8.83 -15.44
N LEU A 21 9.18 -9.68 -16.03
CA LEU A 21 7.72 -9.56 -15.93
C LEU A 21 7.24 -9.59 -14.47
N ILE A 22 7.74 -10.55 -13.69
CA ILE A 22 7.35 -10.67 -12.26
C ILE A 22 7.85 -9.45 -11.48
N VAL A 23 9.09 -9.03 -11.66
CA VAL A 23 9.67 -7.89 -10.95
C VAL A 23 8.90 -6.60 -11.28
N SER A 24 8.60 -6.36 -12.56
CA SER A 24 7.83 -5.17 -12.98
C SER A 24 6.40 -5.18 -12.41
N SER A 25 5.72 -6.34 -12.43
CA SER A 25 4.37 -6.48 -11.85
C SER A 25 4.37 -6.21 -10.35
N VAL A 26 5.35 -6.76 -9.61
CA VAL A 26 5.50 -6.54 -8.17
C VAL A 26 5.79 -5.07 -7.87
N ALA A 27 6.72 -4.44 -8.63
CA ALA A 27 7.04 -3.02 -8.47
C ALA A 27 5.81 -2.12 -8.71
N THR A 28 5.02 -2.42 -9.74
CA THR A 28 3.78 -1.70 -10.04
C THR A 28 2.76 -1.82 -8.91
N VAL A 29 2.55 -3.04 -8.38
CA VAL A 29 1.63 -3.28 -7.26
C VAL A 29 2.08 -2.53 -6.01
N ILE A 30 3.37 -2.59 -5.67
CA ILE A 30 3.92 -1.88 -4.49
C ILE A 30 3.76 -0.36 -4.67
N GLY A 31 4.14 0.18 -5.82
CA GLY A 31 4.03 1.63 -6.10
C GLY A 31 2.59 2.12 -6.00
N PHE A 32 1.65 1.40 -6.61
CA PHE A 32 0.23 1.77 -6.56
C PHE A 32 -0.35 1.63 -5.15
N SER A 33 0.00 0.56 -4.41
CA SER A 33 -0.42 0.38 -3.02
C SER A 33 0.10 1.50 -2.11
N ALA A 34 1.34 1.95 -2.30
CA ALA A 34 1.91 3.06 -1.56
C ALA A 34 1.18 4.39 -1.83
N ILE A 35 0.82 4.65 -3.09
CA ILE A 35 0.02 5.83 -3.46
C ILE A 35 -1.35 5.78 -2.79
N CYS A 36 -2.07 4.66 -2.88
CA CYS A 36 -3.38 4.50 -2.24
C CYS A 36 -3.30 4.64 -0.71
N ALA A 37 -2.29 4.08 -0.07
CA ALA A 37 -2.07 4.23 1.37
C ALA A 37 -1.83 5.69 1.74
N ASN A 38 -1.04 6.43 0.97
CA ASN A 38 -0.80 7.86 1.20
C ASN A 38 -2.09 8.68 1.04
N VAL A 39 -2.88 8.41 0.00
CA VAL A 39 -4.18 9.07 -0.20
C VAL A 39 -5.13 8.79 0.97
N MET A 40 -5.22 7.54 1.44
CA MET A 40 -6.04 7.19 2.61
C MET A 40 -5.61 7.94 3.88
N LEU A 41 -4.29 8.05 4.12
CA LEU A 41 -3.76 8.80 5.26
C LEU A 41 -4.07 10.29 5.16
N ASP A 42 -3.98 10.86 3.96
CA ASP A 42 -4.31 12.27 3.71
C ASP A 42 -5.81 12.55 3.90
N MET A 43 -6.67 11.68 3.39
CA MET A 43 -8.11 11.77 3.63
C MET A 43 -8.44 11.73 5.13
N ARG A 44 -7.81 10.82 5.89
CA ARG A 44 -7.99 10.76 7.33
C ARG A 44 -7.59 12.06 8.04
N ARG A 45 -6.43 12.61 7.69
CA ARG A 45 -5.96 13.89 8.24
C ARG A 45 -6.90 15.04 7.87
N GLY A 46 -7.43 15.02 6.67
CA GLY A 46 -8.42 15.99 6.19
C GLY A 46 -9.70 15.97 7.02
N GLU A 47 -10.26 14.77 7.30
CA GLU A 47 -11.46 14.62 8.15
C GLU A 47 -11.22 15.11 9.59
N GLU A 48 -10.05 14.76 10.18
CA GLU A 48 -9.69 15.23 11.52
C GLU A 48 -9.52 16.76 11.56
N ALA A 49 -8.90 17.36 10.54
CA ALA A 49 -8.72 18.82 10.44
C ALA A 49 -10.05 19.56 10.25
N LEU A 50 -10.93 19.06 9.39
CA LEU A 50 -12.26 19.60 9.16
C LEU A 50 -13.12 19.53 10.43
N ALA A 51 -13.10 18.37 11.10
CA ALA A 51 -13.83 18.21 12.36
C ALA A 51 -13.33 19.19 13.43
N ARG A 52 -12.02 19.40 13.54
CA ARG A 52 -11.43 20.37 14.46
C ARG A 52 -11.91 21.79 14.15
N GLN A 53 -11.85 22.22 12.89
CA GLN A 53 -12.31 23.55 12.49
C GLN A 53 -13.81 23.75 12.78
N MET A 54 -14.63 22.73 12.51
CA MET A 54 -16.06 22.76 12.83
C MET A 54 -16.30 22.92 14.34
N LEU A 55 -15.54 22.19 15.17
CA LEU A 55 -15.65 22.27 16.63
C LEU A 55 -15.17 23.62 17.17
N GLU A 56 -14.09 24.20 16.61
CA GLU A 56 -13.61 25.54 16.96
C GLU A 56 -14.69 26.60 16.66
N ASN A 57 -15.30 26.54 15.49
CA ASN A 57 -16.38 27.44 15.11
C ASN A 57 -17.62 27.28 16.03
N LEU A 58 -17.97 26.03 16.34
CA LEU A 58 -19.08 25.73 17.23
C LEU A 58 -18.83 26.23 18.65
N ALA A 59 -17.64 25.96 19.20
CA ALA A 59 -17.27 26.40 20.52
C ALA A 59 -17.24 27.92 20.62
N SER A 60 -16.72 28.61 19.60
CA SER A 60 -16.70 30.08 19.50
C SER A 60 -18.15 30.67 19.42
N GLY A 61 -19.01 30.05 18.60
CA GLY A 61 -20.40 30.48 18.47
C GLY A 61 -21.16 30.36 19.80
N VAL A 62 -21.01 29.22 20.48
CA VAL A 62 -21.64 28.97 21.79
C VAL A 62 -21.10 29.94 22.85
N ASP A 63 -19.77 30.16 22.90
CA ASP A 63 -19.13 31.10 23.83
C ASP A 63 -19.66 32.53 23.58
N SER A 64 -19.72 32.94 22.31
CA SER A 64 -20.23 34.28 21.94
C SER A 64 -21.70 34.50 22.37
N ASP A 65 -22.57 33.50 22.17
CA ASP A 65 -23.97 33.58 22.61
C ASP A 65 -24.08 33.67 24.13
N ILE A 66 -23.33 32.82 24.85
CA ILE A 66 -23.35 32.84 26.32
C ILE A 66 -22.78 34.15 26.84
N SER A 67 -21.66 34.60 26.35
CA SER A 67 -20.95 35.82 26.76
C SER A 67 -21.84 37.04 26.53
N ARG A 68 -22.48 37.16 25.37
CA ARG A 68 -23.43 38.23 25.06
C ARG A 68 -24.59 38.28 26.05
N ASN A 69 -25.19 37.13 26.35
CA ASN A 69 -26.33 37.08 27.27
C ASN A 69 -25.89 37.43 28.71
N ILE A 70 -24.72 36.94 29.13
CA ILE A 70 -24.15 37.33 30.45
C ILE A 70 -23.87 38.83 30.48
N GLU A 71 -23.32 39.43 29.43
CA GLU A 71 -23.01 40.85 29.36
C GLU A 71 -24.30 41.71 29.44
N LEU A 72 -25.34 41.38 28.67
CA LEU A 72 -26.62 42.04 28.72
C LEU A 72 -27.27 41.98 30.12
N TYR A 73 -27.15 40.81 30.77
CA TYR A 73 -27.66 40.64 32.11
C TYR A 73 -26.84 41.39 33.16
N ASP A 74 -25.51 41.45 32.98
CA ASP A 74 -24.60 42.22 33.81
C ASP A 74 -24.87 43.73 33.71
N LEU A 75 -25.21 44.24 32.54
CA LEU A 75 -25.63 45.64 32.36
C LEU A 75 -26.90 45.95 33.19
N SER A 76 -27.89 45.04 33.22
CA SER A 76 -29.05 45.19 34.04
C SER A 76 -28.74 45.15 35.56
N LEU A 77 -27.81 44.26 35.97
CA LEU A 77 -27.33 44.21 37.36
C LEU A 77 -26.62 45.52 37.77
N ARG A 78 -25.75 46.07 36.89
CA ARG A 78 -25.08 47.35 37.11
C ARG A 78 -26.09 48.51 37.21
N ALA A 79 -27.06 48.55 36.31
CA ALA A 79 -28.10 49.57 36.32
C ALA A 79 -28.89 49.55 37.64
N ALA A 80 -29.30 48.35 38.08
CA ALA A 80 -29.99 48.18 39.33
C ALA A 80 -29.09 48.55 40.54
N ALA A 81 -27.81 48.14 40.56
CA ALA A 81 -26.88 48.51 41.62
C ALA A 81 -26.64 50.02 41.71
N SER A 82 -26.45 50.68 40.56
CA SER A 82 -26.27 52.14 40.52
C SER A 82 -27.55 52.88 40.88
N GLY A 83 -28.69 52.38 40.47
CA GLY A 83 -29.99 52.94 40.83
C GLY A 83 -30.21 52.94 42.35
N MET A 84 -29.81 51.90 43.07
CA MET A 84 -29.94 51.78 44.51
C MET A 84 -29.18 52.82 45.33
N ILE A 85 -28.22 53.49 44.76
CA ILE A 85 -27.35 54.49 45.41
C ILE A 85 -27.94 55.88 45.30
N LEU A 86 -28.85 56.12 44.33
CA LEU A 86 -29.43 57.43 44.09
C LEU A 86 -30.28 57.92 45.31
N PRO A 87 -30.05 59.14 45.86
CA PRO A 87 -30.70 59.62 46.99
C PRO A 87 -32.25 59.70 46.83
N GLU A 88 -32.69 59.98 45.59
CA GLU A 88 -34.08 60.14 45.22
C GLU A 88 -34.87 58.83 45.33
N ILE A 89 -34.20 57.69 45.21
CA ILE A 89 -34.82 56.34 45.26
C ILE A 89 -35.52 56.07 46.61
N LYS A 90 -35.03 56.64 47.72
CA LYS A 90 -35.62 56.45 49.05
C LYS A 90 -36.98 57.10 49.18
N GLN A 91 -37.34 58.00 48.30
CA GLN A 91 -38.63 58.73 48.32
C GLN A 91 -39.65 58.26 47.27
N VAL A 92 -39.28 57.32 46.45
CA VAL A 92 -40.11 56.84 45.32
C VAL A 92 -41.05 55.70 45.77
N SER A 93 -42.29 55.66 45.26
CA SER A 93 -43.18 54.52 45.49
C SER A 93 -42.65 53.21 44.90
N LYS A 94 -42.98 52.07 45.53
CA LYS A 94 -42.55 50.73 45.06
C LYS A 94 -42.78 50.49 43.55
N PRO A 95 -43.89 50.82 42.94
CA PRO A 95 -44.07 50.61 41.48
C PRO A 95 -43.12 51.41 40.60
N ILE A 96 -42.84 52.68 41.01
CA ILE A 96 -41.95 53.56 40.28
C ILE A 96 -40.46 53.05 40.45
N LEU A 97 -40.12 52.59 41.63
CA LEU A 97 -38.84 51.98 41.94
C LEU A 97 -38.57 50.75 41.03
N HIS A 98 -39.58 49.91 40.86
CA HIS A 98 -39.50 48.77 39.93
C HIS A 98 -39.28 49.23 38.50
N LEU A 99 -39.91 50.27 38.01
CA LEU A 99 -39.69 50.81 36.65
C LEU A 99 -38.30 51.40 36.46
N ILE A 100 -37.68 51.97 37.51
CA ILE A 100 -36.36 52.57 37.46
C ILE A 100 -35.30 51.50 37.48
N LEU A 101 -35.44 50.49 38.35
CA LEU A 101 -34.40 49.49 38.61
C LEU A 101 -34.42 48.34 37.59
N PHE A 102 -35.55 48.02 37.01
CA PHE A 102 -35.72 46.83 36.20
C PHE A 102 -36.18 47.18 34.79
N ASP A 103 -35.28 47.11 33.88
CA ASP A 103 -35.58 47.29 32.49
C ASP A 103 -36.25 46.04 31.87
N ARG A 104 -36.62 46.09 30.55
CA ARG A 104 -37.20 44.97 29.80
C ARG A 104 -36.29 43.75 29.70
N ALA A 105 -34.97 43.92 29.87
CA ALA A 105 -34.01 42.83 29.81
C ALA A 105 -34.18 41.87 31.00
N ALA A 106 -34.58 42.38 32.18
CA ALA A 106 -34.86 41.57 33.36
C ALA A 106 -36.04 40.60 33.21
N GLY A 107 -36.88 40.79 32.19
CA GLY A 107 -38.06 39.96 31.88
C GLY A 107 -37.87 38.96 30.74
N ALA A 108 -36.67 38.74 30.23
CA ALA A 108 -36.43 37.82 29.12
C ALA A 108 -36.68 36.34 29.52
N LYS A 109 -37.20 35.55 28.59
CA LYS A 109 -37.77 34.19 28.77
C LYS A 109 -36.93 33.25 29.66
N HIS A 110 -35.60 33.35 29.67
CA HIS A 110 -34.73 32.42 30.39
C HIS A 110 -34.08 33.03 31.63
N PHE A 111 -34.33 34.29 31.89
CA PHE A 111 -33.80 35.00 33.05
C PHE A 111 -34.78 34.94 34.21
N GLY A 112 -34.24 34.65 35.40
CA GLY A 112 -35.02 34.82 36.62
C GLY A 112 -35.12 36.30 36.98
N ALA A 113 -36.05 36.63 37.86
CA ALA A 113 -36.20 37.99 38.34
C ALA A 113 -34.92 38.52 39.00
N LEU A 114 -34.60 39.77 38.74
CA LEU A 114 -33.60 40.49 39.50
C LEU A 114 -34.03 40.69 40.94
N GLN A 115 -33.13 40.54 41.89
CA GLN A 115 -33.34 40.65 43.32
C GLN A 115 -32.31 41.57 43.94
N VAL A 116 -32.74 42.39 44.90
CA VAL A 116 -31.87 43.24 45.67
C VAL A 116 -31.93 42.78 47.14
N PHE A 117 -30.74 42.52 47.67
CA PHE A 117 -30.49 42.14 49.07
C PHE A 117 -29.81 43.27 49.78
N ASP A 118 -30.22 43.55 51.03
CA ASP A 118 -29.54 44.53 51.88
C ASP A 118 -28.21 44.03 52.44
N ALA A 119 -27.49 44.84 53.21
CA ALA A 119 -26.22 44.50 53.79
C ALA A 119 -26.26 43.30 54.77
N ALA A 120 -27.39 42.98 55.33
CA ALA A 120 -27.65 41.82 56.20
C ALA A 120 -28.10 40.58 55.45
N GLY A 121 -28.28 40.66 54.11
CA GLY A 121 -28.68 39.57 53.24
C GLY A 121 -30.19 39.39 53.10
N TRP A 122 -31.01 40.31 53.61
CA TRP A 122 -32.43 40.24 53.46
C TRP A 122 -32.92 40.74 52.09
N LEU A 123 -33.85 40.02 51.46
CA LEU A 123 -34.47 40.41 50.22
C LEU A 123 -35.30 41.64 50.39
N THR A 124 -34.98 42.77 49.77
CA THR A 124 -35.63 44.03 49.83
C THR A 124 -36.51 44.34 48.62
N ILE A 125 -36.03 43.97 47.44
CA ILE A 125 -36.80 44.22 46.19
C ILE A 125 -36.67 42.99 45.31
N ASP A 126 -37.76 42.64 44.62
CA ASP A 126 -37.81 41.53 43.66
C ASP A 126 -38.53 41.96 42.39
N ALA A 127 -37.88 41.92 41.25
CA ALA A 127 -38.43 42.35 39.97
C ALA A 127 -39.74 41.59 39.55
N SER A 128 -40.01 40.43 40.15
CA SER A 128 -41.22 39.64 39.83
C SER A 128 -42.44 40.01 40.68
N THR A 129 -42.24 40.77 41.77
CA THR A 129 -43.36 41.13 42.72
C THR A 129 -43.06 42.41 43.49
N LEU A 130 -44.07 43.20 43.75
CA LEU A 130 -44.00 44.44 44.56
C LEU A 130 -43.82 44.15 46.05
N ASP A 131 -44.30 42.99 46.52
CA ASP A 131 -44.23 42.57 47.92
C ASP A 131 -43.48 41.20 48.02
N PRO A 132 -42.11 41.20 48.03
CA PRO A 132 -41.40 40.01 48.20
C PRO A 132 -41.58 39.39 49.59
N ARG A 133 -41.61 38.03 49.61
CA ARG A 133 -41.58 37.32 50.89
C ARG A 133 -40.24 37.54 51.59
N PRO A 134 -40.20 37.72 52.93
CA PRO A 134 -38.94 37.82 53.60
C PRO A 134 -38.05 36.58 53.39
N GLU A 135 -36.87 36.77 52.84
CA GLU A 135 -35.91 35.74 52.55
C GLU A 135 -34.52 36.29 52.87
N ASN A 136 -33.70 35.52 53.57
CA ASN A 136 -32.31 35.88 53.84
C ASN A 136 -31.40 34.96 53.04
N ARG A 137 -30.42 35.56 52.33
CA ARG A 137 -29.45 34.91 51.47
C ARG A 137 -27.99 35.30 51.85
N GLY A 138 -27.78 35.83 53.03
CA GLY A 138 -26.47 36.29 53.51
C GLY A 138 -25.41 35.22 53.59
N ASP A 139 -25.79 33.93 53.70
CA ASP A 139 -24.90 32.79 53.72
C ASP A 139 -24.60 32.17 52.35
N GLU A 140 -25.27 32.62 51.32
CA GLU A 140 -25.03 32.09 49.95
C GLU A 140 -23.69 32.57 49.37
N GLU A 141 -23.02 31.71 48.55
CA GLU A 141 -21.74 32.02 47.93
C GLU A 141 -21.75 33.35 47.18
N TYR A 142 -22.81 33.58 46.38
CA TYR A 142 -22.96 34.78 45.55
C TYR A 142 -23.21 36.07 46.35
N PHE A 143 -23.55 35.99 47.63
CA PHE A 143 -23.67 37.13 48.55
C PHE A 143 -22.34 37.35 49.30
N ARG A 144 -21.82 36.30 49.94
CA ARG A 144 -20.59 36.38 50.75
C ARG A 144 -19.41 36.93 49.96
N VAL A 145 -19.23 36.50 48.69
CA VAL A 145 -18.14 36.96 47.84
C VAL A 145 -18.08 38.47 47.70
N HIS A 146 -19.26 39.15 47.69
CA HIS A 146 -19.36 40.60 47.60
C HIS A 146 -19.26 41.31 48.94
N ARG A 147 -19.69 40.68 50.01
CA ARG A 147 -19.51 41.17 51.34
C ARG A 147 -18.03 41.19 51.75
N ASP A 148 -17.35 40.08 51.47
CA ASP A 148 -15.98 39.83 51.92
C ASP A 148 -14.89 40.41 50.99
N ASN A 149 -15.23 40.71 49.71
CA ASN A 149 -14.31 41.26 48.71
C ASN A 149 -14.92 42.45 47.96
N PRO A 150 -14.45 43.68 48.20
CA PRO A 150 -14.94 44.89 47.52
C PRO A 150 -14.79 44.88 46.00
N ASP A 151 -13.70 44.22 45.46
CA ASP A 151 -13.34 44.23 44.07
C ASP A 151 -13.84 42.99 43.31
N SER A 152 -14.85 42.30 43.84
CA SER A 152 -15.34 41.02 43.32
C SER A 152 -15.94 41.07 41.91
N GLY A 153 -16.24 42.23 41.36
CA GLY A 153 -16.78 42.43 40.02
C GLY A 153 -18.11 41.67 39.80
N LEU A 154 -18.30 41.11 38.57
CA LEU A 154 -19.40 40.18 38.32
C LEU A 154 -19.04 38.79 38.84
N PHE A 155 -19.85 38.25 39.74
CA PHE A 155 -19.75 36.88 40.22
C PHE A 155 -20.75 35.96 39.59
N ILE A 156 -20.38 34.72 39.24
CA ILE A 156 -21.23 33.66 38.74
C ILE A 156 -21.18 32.49 39.72
N SER A 157 -22.34 32.11 40.28
CA SER A 157 -22.44 31.02 41.25
C SER A 157 -22.23 29.64 40.62
N LYS A 158 -22.02 28.65 41.47
CA LYS A 158 -22.26 27.25 41.10
C LYS A 158 -23.73 27.03 40.76
N PRO A 159 -24.04 25.99 39.95
CA PRO A 159 -25.42 25.56 39.76
C PRO A 159 -26.11 25.27 41.06
N MET A 160 -27.29 25.85 41.23
CA MET A 160 -28.08 25.70 42.43
C MET A 160 -29.59 25.67 42.13
N LEU A 161 -30.36 25.08 43.02
CA LEU A 161 -31.82 25.17 42.94
C LEU A 161 -32.25 26.58 43.39
N HIS A 162 -32.76 27.37 42.47
CA HIS A 162 -33.21 28.71 42.72
C HIS A 162 -34.69 28.84 42.31
N ARG A 163 -35.57 29.11 43.27
CA ARG A 163 -37.04 29.21 43.03
C ARG A 163 -37.65 28.03 42.28
N GLY A 164 -37.27 26.81 42.66
CA GLY A 164 -37.81 25.58 42.09
C GLY A 164 -37.25 25.19 40.74
N ALA A 165 -36.26 25.90 40.19
CA ALA A 165 -35.57 25.57 38.97
C ALA A 165 -34.04 25.59 39.16
N TYR A 166 -33.31 24.70 38.49
CA TYR A 166 -31.83 24.77 38.42
C TYR A 166 -31.43 26.02 37.63
N ALA A 167 -30.50 26.78 38.21
CA ALA A 167 -30.01 28.02 37.64
C ALA A 167 -28.57 28.31 38.12
N ILE A 168 -27.89 29.21 37.44
CA ILE A 168 -26.73 29.94 37.96
C ILE A 168 -27.15 31.33 38.35
N VAL A 169 -26.61 31.88 39.44
CA VAL A 169 -26.87 33.22 39.90
C VAL A 169 -25.73 34.13 39.52
N LEU A 170 -26.05 35.25 38.88
CA LEU A 170 -25.11 36.33 38.59
C LEU A 170 -25.34 37.40 39.65
N SER A 171 -24.28 37.95 40.22
CA SER A 171 -24.42 38.95 41.31
C SER A 171 -23.37 40.04 41.23
N ARG A 172 -23.75 41.23 41.77
CA ARG A 172 -22.87 42.38 41.92
C ARG A 172 -23.07 43.06 43.28
N ARG A 173 -21.97 43.57 43.75
CA ARG A 173 -21.95 44.39 44.95
C ARG A 173 -22.64 45.74 44.75
N ILE A 174 -23.45 46.17 45.72
CA ILE A 174 -23.90 47.55 45.84
C ILE A 174 -22.95 48.26 46.80
N THR A 175 -22.29 49.29 46.30
CA THR A 175 -21.25 50.03 47.05
C THR A 175 -21.74 51.47 47.24
N GLY A 176 -21.78 51.94 48.45
CA GLY A 176 -22.12 53.33 48.77
C GLY A 176 -21.06 54.32 48.26
N GLU A 177 -21.40 55.63 48.29
CA GLU A 177 -20.48 56.71 47.87
C GLU A 177 -19.19 56.73 48.75
N ASP A 178 -19.32 56.28 49.99
CA ASP A 178 -18.25 56.16 50.96
C ASP A 178 -17.47 54.83 50.85
N GLY A 179 -17.77 53.97 49.88
CA GLY A 179 -17.19 52.65 49.70
C GLY A 179 -17.81 51.54 50.58
N SER A 180 -18.80 51.87 51.41
CA SER A 180 -19.46 50.89 52.28
C SER A 180 -20.25 49.83 51.52
N PHE A 181 -20.35 48.64 52.12
CA PHE A 181 -21.19 47.57 51.59
C PHE A 181 -22.66 47.81 51.90
N LEU A 182 -23.46 48.06 50.89
CA LEU A 182 -24.90 48.32 51.02
C LEU A 182 -25.74 47.08 50.75
N GLY A 183 -25.19 46.06 50.06
CA GLY A 183 -25.92 44.87 49.70
C GLY A 183 -25.49 44.26 48.37
N VAL A 184 -26.33 43.44 47.79
CA VAL A 184 -26.06 42.71 46.56
C VAL A 184 -27.27 42.76 45.62
N VAL A 185 -27.02 43.03 44.36
CA VAL A 185 -28.00 42.75 43.27
C VAL A 185 -27.67 41.40 42.68
N ALA A 186 -28.67 40.53 42.57
CA ALA A 186 -28.53 39.19 42.01
C ALA A 186 -29.62 38.89 41.01
N GLY A 187 -29.30 38.07 40.03
CA GLY A 187 -30.26 37.55 39.08
C GLY A 187 -29.85 36.15 38.59
N SER A 188 -30.78 35.41 38.09
CA SER A 188 -30.49 34.02 37.71
C SER A 188 -30.65 33.73 36.22
N ILE A 189 -29.81 32.89 35.67
CA ILE A 189 -29.97 32.28 34.35
C ILE A 189 -30.38 30.83 34.55
N ARG A 190 -31.60 30.48 34.08
CA ARG A 190 -32.17 29.14 34.22
C ARG A 190 -31.47 28.16 33.26
N PHE A 191 -31.42 26.89 33.63
CA PHE A 191 -30.86 25.82 32.77
C PHE A 191 -31.63 25.65 31.47
N SER A 192 -32.93 26.06 31.41
CA SER A 192 -33.67 26.07 30.14
C SER A 192 -33.00 26.91 29.04
N TYR A 193 -32.25 27.97 29.40
CA TYR A 193 -31.46 28.74 28.45
C TYR A 193 -30.42 27.84 27.74
N PHE A 194 -29.60 27.14 28.51
CA PHE A 194 -28.58 26.26 27.96
C PHE A 194 -29.21 25.08 27.20
N HIS A 195 -30.32 24.56 27.67
CA HIS A 195 -31.04 23.48 27.01
C HIS A 195 -31.58 23.92 25.65
N ASP A 196 -32.19 25.10 25.55
CA ASP A 196 -32.66 25.65 24.28
C ASP A 196 -31.51 26.01 23.35
N LEU A 197 -30.40 26.55 23.89
CA LEU A 197 -29.19 26.84 23.12
C LEU A 197 -28.58 25.55 22.51
N PHE A 198 -28.35 24.53 23.34
CA PHE A 198 -27.74 23.26 22.87
C PHE A 198 -28.70 22.44 22.00
N GLY A 199 -30.03 22.60 22.17
CA GLY A 199 -31.07 21.95 21.38
C GLY A 199 -31.06 22.38 19.90
N ARG A 200 -30.55 23.59 19.61
CA ARG A 200 -30.44 24.12 18.24
C ARG A 200 -29.20 23.60 17.48
N LEU A 201 -28.28 22.95 18.19
CA LEU A 201 -27.03 22.49 17.62
C LEU A 201 -27.17 21.06 17.13
N SER A 202 -26.69 20.82 15.90
CA SER A 202 -26.71 19.49 15.30
C SER A 202 -25.54 18.64 15.83
N LEU A 203 -25.76 18.05 17.02
CA LEU A 203 -24.78 17.16 17.67
C LEU A 203 -25.24 15.71 17.61
N GLY A 204 -24.30 14.83 17.35
CA GLY A 204 -24.52 13.39 17.42
C GLY A 204 -24.78 12.88 18.84
N PRO A 205 -25.18 11.62 19.00
CA PRO A 205 -25.50 11.04 20.31
C PRO A 205 -24.29 11.00 21.25
N ASP A 206 -23.09 10.79 20.71
CA ASP A 206 -21.84 10.71 21.47
C ASP A 206 -21.07 12.03 21.54
N ASP A 207 -21.57 13.08 20.91
CA ASP A 207 -20.98 14.42 20.97
C ASP A 207 -21.33 15.10 22.28
N THR A 208 -20.50 16.00 22.74
CA THR A 208 -20.72 16.68 24.03
C THR A 208 -20.39 18.16 23.94
N ILE A 209 -21.16 18.96 24.68
CA ILE A 209 -20.80 20.35 25.00
C ILE A 209 -20.76 20.46 26.50
N THR A 210 -19.75 21.09 27.06
CA THR A 210 -19.61 21.34 28.47
C THR A 210 -19.27 22.83 28.69
N VAL A 211 -20.04 23.50 29.50
CA VAL A 211 -19.77 24.87 29.96
C VAL A 211 -19.22 24.79 31.38
N LEU A 212 -18.09 25.39 31.58
CA LEU A 212 -17.35 25.37 32.84
C LEU A 212 -17.19 26.77 33.39
N ARG A 213 -17.20 26.91 34.72
CA ARG A 213 -16.66 28.07 35.41
C ARG A 213 -15.12 28.01 35.39
N ARG A 214 -14.44 29.12 35.62
CA ARG A 214 -12.96 29.18 35.60
C ARG A 214 -12.30 28.28 36.65
N ASP A 215 -12.96 27.94 37.73
CA ASP A 215 -12.53 26.98 38.75
C ASP A 215 -12.82 25.52 38.35
N ARG A 216 -13.19 25.27 37.09
CA ARG A 216 -13.53 23.95 36.52
C ARG A 216 -14.83 23.33 37.01
N THR A 217 -15.68 24.10 37.71
CA THR A 217 -17.03 23.64 38.05
C THR A 217 -17.87 23.49 36.79
N ILE A 218 -18.52 22.35 36.63
CA ILE A 218 -19.44 22.10 35.50
C ILE A 218 -20.72 22.91 35.72
N ILE A 219 -20.96 23.88 34.85
CA ILE A 219 -22.20 24.68 34.86
C ILE A 219 -23.30 23.92 34.15
N MET A 220 -23.01 23.43 32.95
CA MET A 220 -23.97 22.71 32.13
C MET A 220 -23.24 21.75 31.21
N ARG A 221 -23.88 20.64 30.88
CA ARG A 221 -23.38 19.66 29.93
C ARG A 221 -24.50 19.08 29.08
N ARG A 222 -24.17 18.73 27.83
CA ARG A 222 -24.92 17.83 26.96
C ARG A 222 -24.05 16.63 26.61
N PRO A 223 -24.54 15.39 26.75
CA PRO A 223 -25.82 14.96 27.33
C PRO A 223 -25.99 15.48 28.76
N PHE A 224 -27.24 15.78 29.09
CA PHE A 224 -27.59 16.34 30.42
C PHE A 224 -27.49 15.26 31.50
N ASP A 225 -26.72 15.56 32.56
CA ASP A 225 -26.54 14.67 33.71
C ASP A 225 -26.42 15.48 34.98
N LEU A 226 -27.46 15.40 35.82
CA LEU A 226 -27.51 16.11 37.09
C LEU A 226 -26.45 15.66 38.11
N GLU A 227 -25.97 14.42 38.00
CA GLU A 227 -24.99 13.93 38.98
C GLU A 227 -23.62 14.61 38.87
N ILE A 228 -23.30 15.12 37.68
CA ILE A 228 -22.00 15.76 37.42
C ILE A 228 -22.08 17.29 37.42
N ILE A 229 -23.27 17.85 37.22
CA ILE A 229 -23.50 19.30 37.25
C ILE A 229 -23.21 19.86 38.66
N GLY A 230 -22.46 20.95 38.72
CA GLY A 230 -22.01 21.55 39.98
C GLY A 230 -20.79 20.91 40.60
N ARG A 231 -20.30 19.78 40.06
CA ARG A 231 -19.03 19.16 40.50
C ARG A 231 -17.85 19.77 39.75
N ASN A 232 -16.70 19.74 40.39
CA ASN A 232 -15.43 20.11 39.74
C ASN A 232 -14.96 18.96 38.88
N LEU A 233 -14.51 19.27 37.69
CA LEU A 233 -13.82 18.30 36.86
C LEU A 233 -12.58 17.77 37.56
N PRO A 234 -12.37 16.43 37.59
CA PRO A 234 -11.18 15.85 38.20
C PRO A 234 -9.91 16.28 37.46
N ASP A 235 -8.85 16.50 38.21
CA ASP A 235 -7.54 16.83 37.65
C ASP A 235 -6.87 15.56 37.14
N ARG A 236 -7.24 15.17 35.91
CA ARG A 236 -6.54 14.11 35.20
C ARG A 236 -5.44 14.75 34.36
N THR A 237 -4.21 14.27 34.54
CA THR A 237 -2.97 14.81 33.97
C THR A 237 -3.01 15.02 32.46
N ASN A 238 -3.86 14.29 31.74
CA ASN A 238 -3.97 14.35 30.27
C ASN A 238 -5.16 15.18 29.78
N TRP A 239 -6.04 15.65 30.66
CA TRP A 239 -7.22 16.45 30.32
C TRP A 239 -7.39 17.61 31.30
N ASN A 240 -6.67 18.68 31.05
CA ASN A 240 -6.88 19.94 31.77
C ASN A 240 -7.21 21.04 30.75
N PRO A 241 -8.47 21.52 30.69
CA PRO A 241 -8.81 22.59 29.78
C PRO A 241 -7.97 23.85 29.94
N ALA A 242 -7.44 24.09 31.14
CA ALA A 242 -6.56 25.22 31.39
C ALA A 242 -5.18 25.08 30.76
N ASN A 243 -4.70 23.82 30.58
CA ASN A 243 -3.37 23.49 30.06
C ASN A 243 -3.41 22.99 28.60
N MET A 244 -4.54 23.07 27.91
CA MET A 244 -4.62 22.78 26.48
C MET A 244 -3.94 23.91 25.69
N ASN A 245 -2.61 23.89 25.64
CA ASN A 245 -1.81 24.90 24.93
C ASN A 245 -2.13 24.96 23.43
N SER A 246 -2.59 23.84 22.86
CA SER A 246 -3.01 23.72 21.44
C SER A 246 -4.48 24.06 21.19
N GLY A 247 -5.27 24.32 22.23
CA GLY A 247 -6.73 24.53 22.11
C GLY A 247 -7.54 23.25 21.83
N TRP A 248 -6.90 22.11 21.58
CA TRP A 248 -7.57 20.84 21.29
C TRP A 248 -6.84 19.62 21.88
N TYR A 249 -7.57 18.50 22.02
CA TYR A 249 -7.08 17.22 22.53
C TYR A 249 -7.89 16.07 21.92
N ALA A 250 -7.23 14.96 21.58
CA ALA A 250 -7.88 13.74 21.11
C ALA A 250 -7.72 12.61 22.13
N GLY A 251 -8.82 12.05 22.60
CA GLY A 251 -8.82 10.96 23.57
C GLY A 251 -10.08 10.90 24.44
N ALA A 252 -10.05 10.03 25.45
CA ALA A 252 -11.16 9.89 26.39
C ALA A 252 -11.33 11.15 27.24
N GLY A 253 -12.58 11.50 27.54
CA GLY A 253 -12.92 12.61 28.42
C GLY A 253 -12.78 12.28 29.90
N PRO A 254 -12.92 13.30 30.76
CA PRO A 254 -12.84 13.11 32.22
C PRO A 254 -14.09 12.49 32.81
N VAL A 255 -15.20 12.53 32.10
CA VAL A 255 -16.52 12.11 32.59
C VAL A 255 -16.89 10.72 32.09
N ASP A 256 -16.58 10.41 30.82
CA ASP A 256 -16.90 9.13 30.21
C ASP A 256 -15.70 8.61 29.36
N PRO A 257 -15.64 7.30 29.08
CA PRO A 257 -14.50 6.69 28.38
C PRO A 257 -14.53 6.87 26.85
N ILE A 258 -15.54 7.54 26.30
CA ILE A 258 -15.71 7.69 24.84
C ILE A 258 -14.58 8.55 24.28
N PRO A 259 -13.77 8.05 23.32
CA PRO A 259 -12.73 8.84 22.68
C PRO A 259 -13.33 9.93 21.80
N ARG A 260 -12.95 11.18 22.06
CA ARG A 260 -13.43 12.35 21.30
C ARG A 260 -12.26 13.23 20.87
N LEU A 261 -12.51 14.00 19.84
CA LEU A 261 -11.76 15.22 19.55
C LEU A 261 -12.39 16.35 20.36
N TRP A 262 -11.64 16.88 21.29
CA TRP A 262 -12.03 17.96 22.19
C TRP A 262 -11.46 19.27 21.72
N VAL A 263 -12.27 20.31 21.71
CA VAL A 263 -11.83 21.67 21.43
C VAL A 263 -12.32 22.59 22.56
N ARG A 264 -11.41 23.40 23.06
CA ARG A 264 -11.68 24.48 24.00
C ARG A 264 -11.62 25.80 23.27
N HIS A 265 -12.64 26.62 23.42
CA HIS A 265 -12.57 28.02 23.00
C HIS A 265 -11.95 28.86 24.11
N ASN A 266 -10.93 29.66 23.75
CA ASN A 266 -10.23 30.57 24.65
C ASN A 266 -10.86 31.98 24.60
N GLY A 267 -12.16 32.08 24.81
CA GLY A 267 -12.86 33.37 24.89
C GLY A 267 -12.46 34.21 26.10
N THR A 268 -12.70 35.50 26.02
CA THR A 268 -12.52 36.44 27.13
C THR A 268 -13.65 36.38 28.14
N GLY A 269 -14.69 35.58 27.87
CA GLY A 269 -15.88 35.42 28.69
C GLY A 269 -15.59 34.82 30.08
N PRO A 270 -16.53 34.94 31.01
CA PRO A 270 -16.39 34.45 32.38
C PRO A 270 -16.50 32.93 32.49
N LEU A 271 -17.02 32.27 31.47
CA LEU A 271 -17.17 30.82 31.35
C LEU A 271 -16.26 30.25 30.29
N ILE A 272 -16.02 28.95 30.36
CA ILE A 272 -15.20 28.20 29.41
C ILE A 272 -16.12 27.24 28.68
N VAL A 273 -16.10 27.25 27.35
CA VAL A 273 -16.84 26.30 26.50
C VAL A 273 -15.88 25.23 25.96
N VAL A 274 -16.25 23.98 26.18
CA VAL A 274 -15.53 22.82 25.67
C VAL A 274 -16.49 21.95 24.86
N VAL A 275 -16.13 21.64 23.62
CA VAL A 275 -16.92 20.79 22.72
C VAL A 275 -16.13 19.55 22.39
N GLY A 276 -16.80 18.40 22.43
CA GLY A 276 -16.18 17.11 22.07
C GLY A 276 -17.04 16.38 21.04
N LYS A 277 -16.41 15.92 19.96
CA LYS A 277 -17.02 15.09 18.92
C LYS A 277 -16.42 13.70 18.91
N SER A 278 -17.25 12.66 18.85
CA SER A 278 -16.79 11.27 18.83
C SER A 278 -15.84 11.02 17.68
N LEU A 279 -14.64 10.44 17.97
CA LEU A 279 -13.68 10.03 16.93
C LEU A 279 -14.27 8.96 16.02
N GLU A 280 -15.16 8.13 16.53
CA GLU A 280 -15.84 7.14 15.71
C GLU A 280 -16.73 7.82 14.67
N SER A 281 -17.51 8.83 15.06
CA SER A 281 -18.39 9.57 14.15
C SER A 281 -17.57 10.39 13.12
N ILE A 282 -16.44 10.97 13.52
CA ILE A 282 -15.53 11.70 12.63
C ILE A 282 -14.96 10.76 11.55
N LEU A 283 -14.52 9.55 11.95
CA LEU A 283 -13.82 8.62 11.07
C LEU A 283 -14.74 7.63 10.35
N ASN A 284 -16.05 7.64 10.61
CA ASN A 284 -16.96 6.65 10.04
C ASN A 284 -17.02 6.70 8.50
N LEU A 285 -17.11 7.91 7.94
CA LEU A 285 -17.12 8.11 6.49
C LEU A 285 -15.77 7.64 5.89
N TRP A 286 -14.67 8.08 6.49
CA TRP A 286 -13.33 7.65 6.08
C TRP A 286 -13.16 6.12 6.13
N ARG A 287 -13.63 5.45 7.19
CA ARG A 287 -13.55 3.97 7.30
C ARG A 287 -14.29 3.28 6.17
N THR A 288 -15.47 3.76 5.84
CA THR A 288 -16.28 3.19 4.75
C THR A 288 -15.55 3.32 3.40
N GLU A 289 -15.01 4.49 3.10
CA GLU A 289 -14.24 4.72 1.87
C GLU A 289 -12.92 3.93 1.87
N ALA A 290 -12.23 3.85 3.01
CA ALA A 290 -10.99 3.07 3.14
C ALA A 290 -11.23 1.57 2.88
N ILE A 291 -12.35 1.01 3.38
CA ILE A 291 -12.71 -0.40 3.11
C ILE A 291 -13.01 -0.60 1.62
N ARG A 292 -13.72 0.33 0.97
CA ARG A 292 -14.00 0.27 -0.48
C ARG A 292 -12.71 0.29 -1.30
N ILE A 293 -11.82 1.22 -1.00
CA ILE A 293 -10.51 1.34 -1.67
C ILE A 293 -9.69 0.07 -1.46
N ALA A 294 -9.64 -0.45 -0.23
CA ALA A 294 -8.93 -1.69 0.09
C ALA A 294 -9.49 -2.90 -0.67
N ALA A 295 -10.81 -3.01 -0.81
CA ALA A 295 -11.46 -4.07 -1.59
C ALA A 295 -11.13 -3.99 -3.08
N ILE A 296 -11.19 -2.79 -3.67
CA ILE A 296 -10.81 -2.57 -5.07
C ILE A 296 -9.32 -2.91 -5.28
N MET A 297 -8.46 -2.49 -4.36
CA MET A 297 -7.03 -2.79 -4.41
C MET A 297 -6.77 -4.30 -4.35
N ALA A 298 -7.44 -5.02 -3.44
CA ALA A 298 -7.31 -6.47 -3.34
C ALA A 298 -7.73 -7.17 -4.65
N ALA A 299 -8.84 -6.75 -5.25
CA ALA A 299 -9.29 -7.28 -6.53
C ALA A 299 -8.28 -6.99 -7.66
N LEU A 300 -7.73 -5.78 -7.72
CA LEU A 300 -6.71 -5.40 -8.70
C LEU A 300 -5.41 -6.22 -8.54
N ILE A 301 -4.94 -6.41 -7.29
CA ILE A 301 -3.76 -7.23 -7.00
C ILE A 301 -3.96 -8.67 -7.46
N LEU A 302 -5.12 -9.27 -7.15
CA LEU A 302 -5.47 -10.62 -7.60
C LEU A 302 -5.53 -10.72 -9.13
N PHE A 303 -6.08 -9.72 -9.80
CA PHE A 303 -6.12 -9.65 -11.25
C PHE A 303 -4.71 -9.58 -11.85
N VAL A 304 -3.86 -8.66 -11.38
CA VAL A 304 -2.47 -8.52 -11.86
C VAL A 304 -1.68 -9.80 -11.62
N LEU A 305 -1.84 -10.44 -10.45
CA LEU A 305 -1.23 -11.73 -10.14
C LEU A 305 -1.68 -12.81 -11.12
N GLY A 306 -2.98 -12.92 -11.36
CA GLY A 306 -3.56 -13.87 -12.33
C GLY A 306 -3.00 -13.70 -13.73
N VAL A 307 -2.98 -12.47 -14.24
CA VAL A 307 -2.42 -12.12 -15.55
C VAL A 307 -0.93 -12.44 -15.61
N THR A 308 -0.16 -12.09 -14.58
CA THR A 308 1.28 -12.35 -14.51
C THR A 308 1.58 -13.85 -14.56
N LEU A 309 0.83 -14.66 -13.78
CA LEU A 309 0.97 -16.11 -13.77
C LEU A 309 0.56 -16.73 -15.12
N PHE A 310 -0.50 -16.24 -15.73
CA PHE A 310 -0.94 -16.69 -17.05
C PHE A 310 0.13 -16.41 -18.11
N LEU A 311 0.64 -15.18 -18.19
CA LEU A 311 1.69 -14.80 -19.14
C LEU A 311 3.00 -15.58 -18.90
N ALA A 312 3.40 -15.76 -17.65
CA ALA A 312 4.59 -16.54 -17.32
C ALA A 312 4.49 -18.00 -17.80
N ARG A 313 3.30 -18.62 -17.63
CA ARG A 313 3.03 -19.97 -18.15
C ARG A 313 3.04 -20.03 -19.68
N GLU A 314 2.42 -19.04 -20.32
CA GLU A 314 2.34 -19.00 -21.79
C GLU A 314 3.72 -18.79 -22.42
N ILE A 315 4.55 -17.90 -21.89
CA ILE A 315 5.95 -17.72 -22.33
C ILE A 315 6.73 -19.03 -22.19
N GLY A 316 6.57 -19.72 -21.04
CA GLY A 316 7.22 -21.01 -20.80
C GLY A 316 6.78 -22.11 -21.78
N ARG A 317 5.48 -22.17 -22.08
CA ARG A 317 4.92 -23.13 -23.06
C ARG A 317 5.44 -22.89 -24.47
N ARG A 318 5.46 -21.63 -24.92
CA ARG A 318 5.97 -21.27 -26.25
C ARG A 318 7.45 -21.63 -26.39
N ALA A 319 8.26 -21.27 -25.38
CA ALA A 319 9.68 -21.59 -25.38
C ALA A 319 9.93 -23.12 -25.45
N GLN A 320 9.16 -23.94 -24.75
CA GLN A 320 9.27 -25.39 -24.81
C GLN A 320 8.84 -25.94 -26.19
N ALA A 321 7.79 -25.36 -26.78
CA ALA A 321 7.35 -25.76 -28.12
C ALA A 321 8.41 -25.42 -29.18
N GLU A 322 9.03 -24.23 -29.09
CA GLU A 322 10.13 -23.83 -29.97
C GLU A 322 11.34 -24.75 -29.82
N ASP A 323 11.79 -25.04 -28.60
CA ASP A 323 12.89 -26.01 -28.32
C ASP A 323 12.57 -27.38 -28.96
N LYS A 324 11.32 -27.83 -28.85
CA LYS A 324 10.89 -29.12 -29.40
C LYS A 324 10.85 -29.12 -30.93
N LEU A 325 10.37 -28.04 -31.54
CA LEU A 325 10.38 -27.87 -32.98
C LEU A 325 11.83 -27.84 -33.53
N GLU A 326 12.71 -27.14 -32.83
CA GLU A 326 14.14 -27.11 -33.21
C GLU A 326 14.79 -28.50 -33.12
N GLU A 327 14.51 -29.26 -32.04
CA GLU A 327 14.98 -30.62 -31.90
C GLU A 327 14.51 -31.52 -33.04
N LEU A 328 13.21 -31.49 -33.36
CA LEU A 328 12.61 -32.26 -34.48
C LEU A 328 13.15 -31.85 -35.84
N ALA A 329 13.49 -30.56 -36.01
CA ALA A 329 14.03 -30.04 -37.25
C ALA A 329 15.53 -30.33 -37.45
N THR A 330 16.27 -30.67 -36.40
CA THR A 330 17.75 -30.76 -36.44
C THR A 330 18.33 -32.14 -36.13
N THR A 331 17.54 -33.08 -35.58
CA THR A 331 17.99 -34.43 -35.24
C THR A 331 17.30 -35.51 -36.10
N ASP A 332 17.97 -36.63 -36.31
CA ASP A 332 17.40 -37.84 -36.87
C ASP A 332 16.68 -38.66 -35.78
N ALA A 333 15.40 -38.95 -35.98
CA ALA A 333 14.55 -39.55 -34.96
C ALA A 333 14.99 -40.98 -34.56
N LEU A 334 15.62 -41.75 -35.46
CA LEU A 334 16.05 -43.10 -35.17
C LEU A 334 17.38 -43.12 -34.41
N THR A 335 18.37 -42.39 -34.90
CA THR A 335 19.73 -42.51 -34.43
C THR A 335 20.13 -41.46 -33.38
N GLY A 336 19.34 -40.39 -33.24
CA GLY A 336 19.63 -39.26 -32.35
C GLY A 336 20.78 -38.37 -32.80
N LEU A 337 21.44 -38.70 -33.96
CA LEU A 337 22.45 -37.86 -34.58
C LEU A 337 21.78 -36.64 -35.23
N THR A 338 22.63 -35.71 -35.66
CA THR A 338 22.17 -34.59 -36.49
C THR A 338 21.56 -35.13 -37.81
N ASN A 339 20.44 -34.53 -38.25
CA ASN A 339 19.88 -34.88 -39.56
C ASN A 339 20.64 -34.16 -40.68
N ARG A 340 20.44 -34.61 -41.94
CA ARG A 340 21.11 -34.08 -43.14
C ARG A 340 20.99 -32.56 -43.26
N ARG A 341 19.76 -32.00 -43.01
CA ARG A 341 19.53 -30.55 -43.13
C ARG A 341 20.41 -29.74 -42.17
N LYS A 342 20.52 -30.17 -40.94
CA LYS A 342 21.40 -29.52 -39.95
C LYS A 342 22.86 -29.71 -40.26
N PHE A 343 23.25 -30.90 -40.78
CA PHE A 343 24.60 -31.18 -41.22
C PHE A 343 25.01 -30.23 -42.36
N ASP A 344 24.16 -30.05 -43.40
CA ASP A 344 24.43 -29.16 -44.53
C ASP A 344 24.63 -27.70 -44.06
N THR A 345 23.89 -27.29 -43.03
CA THR A 345 24.10 -25.97 -42.40
C THR A 345 25.43 -25.91 -41.62
N SER A 346 25.77 -26.98 -40.92
CA SER A 346 26.99 -27.05 -40.10
C SER A 346 28.24 -27.04 -40.95
N ILE A 347 28.27 -27.81 -42.06
CA ILE A 347 29.40 -27.86 -42.97
C ILE A 347 29.61 -26.50 -43.66
N ASP A 348 28.56 -25.79 -44.04
CA ASP A 348 28.67 -24.45 -44.64
C ASP A 348 29.27 -23.43 -43.66
N VAL A 349 28.87 -23.47 -42.39
CA VAL A 349 29.41 -22.60 -41.33
C VAL A 349 30.88 -22.90 -41.09
N GLU A 350 31.26 -24.18 -40.90
CA GLU A 350 32.64 -24.55 -40.63
C GLU A 350 33.51 -24.36 -41.85
N TRP A 351 33.01 -24.54 -43.06
CA TRP A 351 33.74 -24.26 -44.30
C TRP A 351 34.14 -22.81 -44.42
N ARG A 352 33.19 -21.88 -44.19
CA ARG A 352 33.46 -20.43 -44.19
C ARG A 352 34.44 -20.04 -43.07
N ARG A 353 34.39 -20.71 -41.93
CA ARG A 353 35.29 -20.48 -40.80
C ARG A 353 36.70 -20.93 -41.19
N ALA A 354 36.84 -22.14 -41.73
CA ALA A 354 38.11 -22.69 -42.16
C ALA A 354 38.77 -21.89 -43.27
N THR A 355 37.99 -21.37 -44.25
CA THR A 355 38.48 -20.48 -45.31
C THR A 355 39.13 -19.23 -44.71
N ARG A 356 38.48 -18.59 -43.71
CA ARG A 356 39.06 -17.42 -43.03
C ARG A 356 40.29 -17.73 -42.20
N GLN A 357 40.33 -18.89 -41.56
CA GLN A 357 41.41 -19.31 -40.67
C GLN A 357 42.55 -20.07 -41.41
N LYS A 358 42.35 -20.40 -42.69
CA LYS A 358 43.24 -21.22 -43.48
C LYS A 358 43.57 -22.58 -42.82
N THR A 359 42.53 -23.17 -42.21
CA THR A 359 42.63 -24.47 -41.54
C THR A 359 41.98 -25.56 -42.37
N ALA A 360 42.44 -26.81 -42.21
CA ALA A 360 41.84 -27.96 -42.88
C ALA A 360 40.45 -28.27 -42.31
N VAL A 361 39.57 -28.81 -43.15
CA VAL A 361 38.30 -29.43 -42.74
C VAL A 361 38.30 -30.85 -43.32
N ALA A 362 38.09 -31.82 -42.45
CA ALA A 362 37.95 -33.20 -42.86
C ALA A 362 36.48 -33.66 -42.79
N LEU A 363 36.15 -34.58 -43.68
CA LEU A 363 34.84 -35.20 -43.77
C LEU A 363 35.03 -36.73 -43.89
N LEU A 364 34.24 -37.44 -43.08
CA LEU A 364 34.08 -38.88 -43.21
C LEU A 364 32.70 -39.15 -43.81
N MET A 365 32.63 -39.88 -44.92
CA MET A 365 31.38 -40.49 -45.40
C MET A 365 31.42 -41.97 -45.03
N ILE A 366 30.40 -42.43 -44.32
CA ILE A 366 30.34 -43.77 -43.71
C ILE A 366 29.07 -44.45 -44.21
N ASP A 367 29.19 -45.72 -44.60
CA ASP A 367 28.08 -46.50 -45.04
C ASP A 367 28.14 -47.90 -44.45
N ALA A 368 26.96 -48.41 -44.04
CA ALA A 368 26.85 -49.76 -43.46
C ALA A 368 26.94 -50.80 -44.54
N ASP A 369 27.95 -51.63 -44.48
CA ASP A 369 28.21 -52.64 -45.48
C ASP A 369 27.10 -53.68 -45.50
N HIS A 370 26.60 -54.01 -46.72
CA HIS A 370 25.59 -55.01 -46.97
C HIS A 370 24.28 -54.80 -46.22
N PHE A 371 23.93 -53.55 -45.81
CA PHE A 371 22.78 -53.23 -44.97
C PHE A 371 21.46 -53.73 -45.54
N LYS A 372 21.28 -53.68 -46.85
CA LYS A 372 20.07 -54.23 -47.49
C LYS A 372 19.97 -55.74 -47.29
N VAL A 373 21.07 -56.49 -47.49
CA VAL A 373 21.07 -57.96 -47.26
C VAL A 373 20.79 -58.27 -45.78
N TYR A 374 21.30 -57.44 -44.88
CA TYR A 374 21.05 -57.61 -43.47
C TYR A 374 19.54 -57.41 -43.13
N ASN A 375 18.92 -56.38 -43.67
CA ASN A 375 17.48 -56.15 -43.52
C ASN A 375 16.63 -57.29 -44.10
N ASP A 376 17.00 -57.78 -45.29
CA ASP A 376 16.30 -58.88 -45.97
C ASP A 376 16.42 -60.20 -45.16
N THR A 377 17.47 -60.37 -44.38
CA THR A 377 17.73 -61.56 -43.56
C THR A 377 17.14 -61.50 -42.15
N PHE A 378 17.26 -60.35 -41.48
CA PHE A 378 16.94 -60.22 -40.04
C PHE A 378 15.72 -59.31 -39.78
N GLY A 379 15.20 -58.66 -40.83
CA GLY A 379 14.06 -57.75 -40.77
C GLY A 379 14.48 -56.30 -40.45
N HIS A 380 13.54 -55.36 -40.76
CA HIS A 380 13.81 -53.92 -40.63
C HIS A 380 14.06 -53.48 -39.19
N GLN A 381 13.47 -54.12 -38.18
CA GLN A 381 13.74 -53.76 -36.77
C GLN A 381 15.16 -54.04 -36.34
N ALA A 382 15.73 -55.18 -36.78
CA ALA A 382 17.12 -55.49 -36.56
C ALA A 382 18.05 -54.54 -37.31
N GLY A 383 17.66 -54.08 -38.49
CA GLY A 383 18.38 -53.04 -39.24
C GLY A 383 18.37 -51.66 -38.51
N ASP A 384 17.24 -51.28 -37.93
CA ASP A 384 17.15 -50.06 -37.13
C ASP A 384 18.08 -50.12 -35.89
N GLU A 385 18.19 -51.27 -35.21
CA GLU A 385 19.13 -51.48 -34.10
C GLU A 385 20.61 -51.37 -34.59
N VAL A 386 20.91 -51.86 -35.77
CA VAL A 386 22.24 -51.70 -36.39
C VAL A 386 22.57 -50.24 -36.63
N LEU A 387 21.64 -49.47 -37.19
CA LEU A 387 21.85 -48.03 -37.44
C LEU A 387 22.04 -47.26 -36.12
N ILE A 388 21.31 -47.61 -35.09
CA ILE A 388 21.47 -47.03 -33.72
C ILE A 388 22.85 -47.39 -33.16
N GLY A 389 23.27 -48.64 -33.30
CA GLY A 389 24.60 -49.08 -32.84
C GLY A 389 25.75 -48.39 -33.56
N ILE A 390 25.68 -48.25 -34.90
CA ILE A 390 26.67 -47.47 -35.68
C ILE A 390 26.69 -46.00 -35.19
N ALA A 391 25.54 -45.39 -34.98
CA ALA A 391 25.45 -44.01 -34.50
C ALA A 391 26.11 -43.83 -33.13
N ILE A 392 25.96 -44.80 -32.22
CA ILE A 392 26.63 -44.82 -30.92
C ILE A 392 28.14 -44.92 -31.11
N CYS A 393 28.65 -45.87 -31.95
CA CYS A 393 30.07 -46.01 -32.22
C CYS A 393 30.69 -44.75 -32.83
N ILE A 394 29.95 -44.05 -33.70
CA ILE A 394 30.37 -42.77 -34.25
C ILE A 394 30.46 -41.72 -33.12
N SER A 395 29.40 -41.55 -32.36
CA SER A 395 29.33 -40.55 -31.27
C SER A 395 30.44 -40.75 -30.23
N ASP A 396 30.71 -41.99 -29.84
CA ASP A 396 31.75 -42.35 -28.86
C ASP A 396 33.20 -42.16 -29.40
N SER A 397 33.34 -41.94 -30.69
CA SER A 397 34.62 -41.69 -31.34
C SER A 397 34.93 -40.20 -31.48
N LEU A 398 33.91 -39.36 -31.30
CA LEU A 398 34.04 -37.90 -31.40
C LEU A 398 34.32 -37.30 -30.04
N ARG A 399 35.32 -36.44 -29.93
CA ARG A 399 35.80 -35.89 -28.65
C ARG A 399 35.78 -34.38 -28.56
N ARG A 400 35.60 -33.67 -29.67
CA ARG A 400 35.68 -32.20 -29.71
C ARG A 400 34.31 -31.60 -29.89
N ALA A 401 34.09 -30.46 -29.27
CA ALA A 401 32.81 -29.75 -29.34
C ALA A 401 32.42 -29.26 -30.75
N GLY A 402 33.41 -29.21 -31.67
CA GLY A 402 33.17 -28.81 -33.05
C GLY A 402 32.92 -29.99 -34.00
N ASP A 403 33.10 -31.24 -33.54
CA ASP A 403 32.86 -32.44 -34.35
C ASP A 403 31.35 -32.60 -34.53
N CYS A 404 30.87 -32.87 -35.74
CA CYS A 404 29.45 -33.02 -36.04
C CYS A 404 29.23 -34.37 -36.76
N ALA A 405 28.39 -35.23 -36.13
CA ALA A 405 27.96 -36.48 -36.75
C ALA A 405 26.50 -36.36 -37.18
N ALA A 406 26.19 -36.89 -38.34
CA ALA A 406 24.87 -36.89 -38.91
C ALA A 406 24.53 -38.21 -39.58
N ARG A 407 23.22 -38.54 -39.55
CA ARG A 407 22.67 -39.52 -40.51
C ARG A 407 22.38 -38.77 -41.82
N TYR A 408 23.14 -39.10 -42.85
CA TYR A 408 23.15 -38.37 -44.10
C TYR A 408 22.09 -38.93 -45.09
N GLY A 409 21.87 -40.22 -45.05
CA GLY A 409 20.85 -40.94 -45.86
C GLY A 409 20.44 -42.24 -45.15
N GLY A 410 19.71 -43.13 -45.80
CA GLY A 410 19.21 -44.40 -45.24
C GLY A 410 20.18 -45.12 -44.30
N GLU A 411 21.27 -45.67 -44.84
CA GLU A 411 22.33 -46.36 -44.12
C GLU A 411 23.66 -45.56 -44.12
N GLU A 412 23.59 -44.29 -44.59
CA GLU A 412 24.76 -43.40 -44.71
C GLU A 412 24.89 -42.45 -43.55
N PHE A 413 26.08 -42.26 -43.05
CA PHE A 413 26.43 -41.29 -42.02
C PHE A 413 27.54 -40.36 -42.50
N ALA A 414 27.56 -39.15 -42.02
CA ALA A 414 28.58 -38.17 -42.27
C ALA A 414 29.18 -37.64 -40.97
N VAL A 415 30.49 -37.48 -40.90
CA VAL A 415 31.17 -36.88 -39.75
C VAL A 415 32.05 -35.74 -40.26
N LEU A 416 31.76 -34.54 -39.77
CA LEU A 416 32.52 -33.32 -40.03
C LEU A 416 33.56 -33.13 -38.91
N LEU A 417 34.79 -32.95 -39.26
CA LEU A 417 35.94 -32.79 -38.34
C LEU A 417 36.69 -31.50 -38.68
N PRO A 418 36.33 -30.37 -38.04
CA PRO A 418 37.06 -29.12 -38.25
C PRO A 418 38.50 -29.20 -37.74
N THR A 419 39.42 -28.61 -38.46
CA THR A 419 40.88 -28.53 -38.16
C THR A 419 41.63 -29.86 -38.16
N PHE A 420 41.08 -30.91 -38.76
CA PHE A 420 41.75 -32.20 -38.89
C PHE A 420 42.50 -32.36 -40.26
N SER A 421 43.72 -32.86 -40.20
CA SER A 421 44.43 -33.35 -41.41
C SER A 421 43.81 -34.66 -41.88
N ALA A 422 44.16 -35.10 -43.10
CA ALA A 422 43.68 -36.36 -43.62
C ALA A 422 44.18 -37.58 -42.76
N GLU A 423 45.37 -37.52 -42.19
CA GLU A 423 45.91 -38.54 -41.29
C GLU A 423 45.13 -38.63 -39.99
N GLN A 424 44.87 -37.45 -39.33
CA GLN A 424 44.10 -37.40 -38.11
C GLN A 424 42.66 -37.86 -38.34
N ALA A 425 42.07 -37.51 -39.46
CA ALA A 425 40.73 -37.94 -39.81
C ALA A 425 40.68 -39.46 -40.11
N LEU A 426 41.73 -40.02 -40.68
CA LEU A 426 41.86 -41.45 -40.86
C LEU A 426 41.90 -42.19 -39.53
N ASP A 427 42.62 -41.69 -38.53
CA ASP A 427 42.66 -42.28 -37.20
C ASP A 427 41.21 -42.32 -36.55
N VAL A 428 40.44 -41.26 -36.70
CA VAL A 428 39.05 -41.25 -36.25
C VAL A 428 38.23 -42.26 -37.03
N ALA A 429 38.34 -42.31 -38.34
CA ALA A 429 37.64 -43.26 -39.20
C ALA A 429 37.95 -44.71 -38.82
N GLU A 430 39.23 -45.05 -38.63
CA GLU A 430 39.63 -46.39 -38.19
C GLU A 430 39.14 -46.73 -36.79
N SER A 431 39.12 -45.76 -35.89
CA SER A 431 38.46 -45.92 -34.55
C SER A 431 37.00 -46.28 -34.66
N ILE A 432 36.26 -45.57 -35.51
CA ILE A 432 34.83 -45.82 -35.75
C ILE A 432 34.69 -47.26 -36.36
N ARG A 433 35.40 -47.55 -37.42
CA ARG A 433 35.33 -48.83 -38.10
C ARG A 433 35.60 -50.01 -37.15
N LYS A 434 36.68 -49.94 -36.35
CA LYS A 434 37.02 -50.97 -35.36
C LYS A 434 35.96 -51.11 -34.27
N LYS A 435 35.39 -50.03 -33.80
CA LYS A 435 34.30 -50.11 -32.83
C LYS A 435 33.04 -50.77 -33.38
N VAL A 436 32.68 -50.48 -34.63
CA VAL A 436 31.53 -51.13 -35.29
C VAL A 436 31.81 -52.62 -35.49
N GLU A 437 33.03 -52.99 -35.97
CA GLU A 437 33.45 -54.38 -36.14
C GLU A 437 33.46 -55.18 -34.81
N GLN A 438 33.87 -54.55 -33.71
CA GLN A 438 33.82 -55.15 -32.38
C GLN A 438 32.42 -55.24 -31.76
N TRP A 439 31.56 -54.31 -32.14
CA TRP A 439 30.19 -54.22 -31.62
C TRP A 439 29.25 -55.24 -32.26
N SER A 440 29.47 -55.55 -33.55
CA SER A 440 28.60 -56.48 -34.32
C SER A 440 29.40 -57.46 -35.15
N GLU A 441 29.05 -58.72 -34.99
CA GLU A 441 29.65 -59.81 -35.82
C GLU A 441 29.10 -59.86 -37.27
N HIS A 442 27.99 -59.19 -37.49
CA HIS A 442 27.24 -59.27 -38.77
C HIS A 442 27.24 -58.01 -39.59
N THR A 443 27.85 -56.93 -39.07
CA THR A 443 27.84 -55.64 -39.75
C THR A 443 29.21 -54.98 -39.67
N SER A 444 29.66 -54.44 -40.78
CA SER A 444 30.83 -53.58 -40.85
C SER A 444 30.48 -52.25 -41.53
N VAL A 445 31.40 -51.32 -41.53
CA VAL A 445 31.26 -50.03 -42.20
C VAL A 445 32.43 -49.79 -43.16
N SER A 446 32.15 -49.25 -44.31
CA SER A 446 33.13 -48.67 -45.22
C SER A 446 33.18 -47.18 -45.02
N ILE A 447 34.34 -46.56 -44.95
CA ILE A 447 34.50 -45.13 -44.62
C ILE A 447 35.43 -44.50 -45.69
N GLY A 448 34.89 -43.44 -46.32
CA GLY A 448 35.66 -42.54 -47.20
C GLY A 448 36.09 -41.31 -46.41
N VAL A 449 37.36 -41.01 -46.43
CA VAL A 449 38.00 -39.88 -45.73
C VAL A 449 38.46 -38.85 -46.74
N ALA A 450 38.02 -37.58 -46.56
CA ALA A 450 38.64 -36.48 -47.34
C ALA A 450 38.97 -35.34 -46.36
N SER A 451 40.06 -34.64 -46.68
CA SER A 451 40.46 -33.42 -45.95
C SER A 451 40.93 -32.38 -46.95
N LEU A 452 40.36 -31.17 -46.84
CA LEU A 452 40.79 -30.06 -47.73
C LEU A 452 40.97 -28.80 -46.86
N THR A 453 41.92 -27.98 -47.24
CA THR A 453 42.05 -26.63 -46.75
C THR A 453 41.28 -25.73 -47.71
N PRO A 454 40.12 -25.13 -47.27
CA PRO A 454 39.29 -24.34 -48.16
C PRO A 454 40.04 -23.12 -48.71
N ASP A 455 39.83 -22.83 -49.98
CA ASP A 455 40.21 -21.58 -50.63
C ASP A 455 38.90 -20.86 -51.09
N VAL A 456 39.03 -19.61 -51.52
CA VAL A 456 37.89 -18.74 -51.88
C VAL A 456 37.03 -19.34 -53.01
N ASP A 457 37.65 -20.07 -53.94
CA ASP A 457 37.01 -20.65 -55.11
C ASP A 457 36.44 -22.07 -54.88
N LEU A 458 36.80 -22.71 -53.76
CA LEU A 458 36.35 -24.09 -53.47
C LEU A 458 35.05 -24.11 -52.72
N LYS A 459 34.17 -25.03 -53.09
CA LYS A 459 32.87 -25.27 -52.40
C LYS A 459 32.96 -26.50 -51.52
N TRP A 460 32.29 -26.51 -50.38
CA TRP A 460 32.22 -27.67 -49.50
C TRP A 460 31.66 -28.93 -50.20
N SER A 461 30.89 -28.78 -51.28
CA SER A 461 30.45 -29.91 -52.11
C SER A 461 31.59 -30.70 -52.72
N GLU A 462 32.76 -30.10 -52.93
CA GLU A 462 33.95 -30.79 -53.45
C GLU A 462 34.58 -31.71 -52.37
N LEU A 463 34.52 -31.28 -51.10
CA LEU A 463 34.91 -32.11 -49.97
C LEU A 463 34.00 -33.35 -49.85
N VAL A 464 32.68 -33.16 -49.98
CA VAL A 464 31.70 -34.25 -49.99
C VAL A 464 31.98 -35.20 -51.15
N GLY A 465 32.14 -34.67 -52.36
CA GLY A 465 32.41 -35.50 -53.52
C GLY A 465 33.77 -36.27 -53.46
N ALA A 466 34.79 -35.71 -52.80
CA ALA A 466 36.03 -36.38 -52.53
C ALA A 466 35.89 -37.53 -51.51
N ALA A 467 35.09 -37.27 -50.40
CA ALA A 467 34.83 -38.32 -49.43
C ALA A 467 33.96 -39.44 -49.97
N ASP A 468 32.98 -39.14 -50.85
CA ASP A 468 32.16 -40.16 -51.55
C ASP A 468 32.98 -41.03 -52.50
N LYS A 469 33.91 -40.43 -53.26
CA LYS A 469 34.78 -41.20 -54.13
C LYS A 469 35.69 -42.13 -53.31
N ALA A 470 36.17 -41.65 -52.16
CA ALA A 470 36.95 -42.49 -51.25
C ALA A 470 36.08 -43.62 -50.65
N LEU A 471 34.89 -43.34 -50.27
CA LEU A 471 33.90 -44.33 -49.75
C LEU A 471 33.68 -45.44 -50.86
N TYR A 472 33.48 -45.00 -52.07
CA TYR A 472 33.32 -45.95 -53.19
C TYR A 472 34.55 -46.83 -53.35
N ALA A 473 35.78 -46.26 -53.25
CA ALA A 473 37.05 -47.03 -53.29
C ALA A 473 37.13 -48.01 -52.11
N ALA A 474 36.69 -47.62 -50.89
CA ALA A 474 36.64 -48.52 -49.74
C ALA A 474 35.74 -49.71 -49.99
N LYS A 475 34.52 -49.48 -50.57
CA LYS A 475 33.56 -50.52 -50.92
C LYS A 475 34.10 -51.44 -52.02
N ALA A 476 34.70 -50.89 -53.09
CA ALA A 476 35.31 -51.66 -54.21
C ALA A 476 36.55 -52.47 -53.76
N GLY A 477 37.26 -51.96 -52.77
CA GLY A 477 38.48 -52.64 -52.22
C GLY A 477 38.18 -53.83 -51.31
N GLY A 478 36.90 -54.19 -51.11
CA GLY A 478 36.50 -55.36 -50.30
C GLY A 478 35.77 -55.01 -49.00
N ARG A 479 35.32 -53.76 -48.83
CA ARG A 479 34.53 -53.25 -47.66
C ARG A 479 35.32 -53.34 -46.36
N ASN A 480 34.64 -53.05 -45.22
CA ASN A 480 35.21 -53.03 -43.89
C ASN A 480 36.56 -52.33 -43.80
N ARG A 481 36.68 -51.16 -44.40
CA ARG A 481 37.93 -50.38 -44.45
C ARG A 481 37.72 -48.92 -44.62
N CYS A 482 38.75 -48.17 -44.32
CA CYS A 482 38.85 -46.76 -44.60
C CYS A 482 39.69 -46.54 -45.90
N ALA A 483 39.24 -45.60 -46.73
CA ALA A 483 40.04 -45.13 -47.88
C ALA A 483 40.13 -43.61 -47.81
N VAL A 484 41.29 -43.06 -48.12
CA VAL A 484 41.53 -41.61 -48.13
C VAL A 484 41.51 -41.14 -49.60
N ALA A 485 40.82 -40.04 -49.82
CA ALA A 485 40.75 -39.40 -51.12
C ALA A 485 42.16 -38.97 -51.56
N SER A 486 42.60 -39.44 -52.72
CA SER A 486 43.77 -38.89 -53.36
C SER A 486 43.43 -37.50 -53.90
N VAL A 487 43.76 -36.47 -53.11
CA VAL A 487 43.61 -35.08 -53.57
C VAL A 487 44.75 -34.84 -54.61
N PRO A 488 44.41 -34.48 -55.84
CA PRO A 488 45.43 -33.99 -56.74
C PRO A 488 46.04 -32.73 -56.09
N LYS A 489 47.35 -32.73 -55.86
CA LYS A 489 48.11 -31.51 -55.63
C LYS A 489 47.83 -30.61 -56.83
N LEU A 490 46.93 -29.63 -56.69
CA LEU A 490 46.82 -28.50 -57.60
C LEU A 490 48.23 -27.88 -57.63
N SER A 491 49.01 -28.24 -58.67
CA SER A 491 50.30 -27.60 -58.99
C SER A 491 50.04 -26.13 -59.12
N LEU A 492 50.62 -25.31 -58.22
CA LEU A 492 50.87 -23.91 -58.47
C LEU A 492 51.43 -23.76 -59.86
N VAL A 493 50.62 -23.37 -60.84
CA VAL A 493 51.09 -22.76 -62.05
C VAL A 493 51.54 -21.38 -61.70
N ALA A 494 52.83 -21.13 -61.78
CA ALA A 494 53.50 -19.87 -61.49
C ALA A 494 53.01 -18.73 -62.40
#